data_aa3b639ed2f2bcabf78b4b380321a3fb
#
_entry.id   aa3b639ed2f2bcabf78b4b380321a3fb
#
_cell.length_a   1.000
_cell.length_b   1.000
_cell.length_c   1.000
_cell.angle_alpha   90.00
_cell.angle_beta   90.00
_cell.angle_gamma   90.00
#
_symmetry.space_group_name_H-M   'P 1'
#
loop_
_entity.id
_entity.type
_entity.pdbx_description
1 polymer ?
#
loop_
_entity_poly.entity_id
_entity_poly.type
_entity_poly.pdbx_seq_one_letter_code
_entity_poly.pdbx_strand_id
1 'polypeptide(L)'
;MAVAGRRLASVAEITVVRAGVERLDELVGFWKLLHRHQSSVAAAVPGLDVLSESDSSVIVGKMYREWLSGPDSFAFFAEEDGRLVGYVVGFYDEPHFMWSTGRVGHIDSFYVLPELRGRGVGRLLMEAAYAEMRQAGATTVALEMVANNDVARRFYEREGFTTTFVQMHRQLAPD
;
A
#
# COMPACT_ATOMS: atom_id res chain seq x y z
N MET A 1 -29.89 44.28 -9.40
CA MET A 1 -29.68 43.13 -8.50
C MET A 1 -28.81 42.09 -9.24
N ALA A 2 -27.55 42.02 -8.91
CA ALA A 2 -26.62 41.09 -9.53
C ALA A 2 -26.66 39.77 -8.73
N VAL A 3 -27.05 38.70 -9.41
CA VAL A 3 -27.02 37.33 -8.86
C VAL A 3 -25.55 36.89 -8.83
N ALA A 4 -25.00 36.80 -7.62
CA ALA A 4 -23.66 36.28 -7.40
C ALA A 4 -23.62 34.81 -7.82
N GLY A 5 -22.92 34.51 -8.91
CA GLY A 5 -22.65 33.16 -9.37
C GLY A 5 -21.85 32.41 -8.29
N ARG A 6 -22.46 31.39 -7.71
CA ARG A 6 -21.81 30.42 -6.81
C ARG A 6 -20.77 29.70 -7.64
N ARG A 7 -19.48 29.99 -7.47
CA ARG A 7 -18.40 29.15 -8.00
C ARG A 7 -18.59 27.76 -7.40
N LEU A 8 -18.96 26.80 -8.25
CA LEU A 8 -18.85 25.39 -7.93
C LEU A 8 -17.36 25.14 -7.66
N ALA A 9 -17.04 24.68 -6.46
CA ALA A 9 -15.69 24.26 -6.14
C ALA A 9 -15.30 23.18 -7.15
N SER A 10 -14.22 23.41 -7.89
CA SER A 10 -13.63 22.41 -8.76
C SER A 10 -13.28 21.21 -7.87
N VAL A 11 -13.81 20.05 -8.19
CA VAL A 11 -13.35 18.80 -7.57
C VAL A 11 -11.93 18.60 -8.08
N ALA A 12 -10.94 18.71 -7.20
CA ALA A 12 -9.54 18.48 -7.56
C ALA A 12 -9.43 17.08 -8.18
N GLU A 13 -8.79 17.02 -9.34
CA GLU A 13 -8.64 15.78 -10.10
C GLU A 13 -7.50 14.93 -9.47
N ILE A 14 -7.82 13.70 -9.09
CA ILE A 14 -6.81 12.74 -8.63
C ILE A 14 -6.18 12.08 -9.87
N THR A 15 -4.88 12.24 -10.02
CA THR A 15 -4.09 11.53 -11.04
C THR A 15 -3.27 10.41 -10.40
N VAL A 16 -3.15 9.28 -11.10
CA VAL A 16 -2.27 8.18 -10.68
C VAL A 16 -1.09 8.12 -11.63
N VAL A 17 0.12 8.23 -11.08
CA VAL A 17 1.37 8.24 -11.85
C VAL A 17 2.29 7.12 -11.37
N ARG A 18 3.02 6.50 -12.30
CA ARG A 18 4.07 5.54 -11.95
C ARG A 18 5.23 6.29 -11.30
N ALA A 19 5.76 5.74 -10.21
CA ALA A 19 6.93 6.25 -9.52
C ALA A 19 8.07 5.24 -9.63
N GLY A 20 9.27 5.73 -9.89
CA GLY A 20 10.49 4.94 -9.89
C GLY A 20 11.41 5.34 -8.72
N VAL A 21 12.66 4.86 -8.81
CA VAL A 21 13.69 5.11 -7.79
C VAL A 21 14.01 6.61 -7.62
N GLU A 22 13.76 7.42 -8.64
CA GLU A 22 13.96 8.87 -8.61
C GLU A 22 13.04 9.60 -7.61
N ARG A 23 11.92 8.95 -7.22
CA ARG A 23 10.97 9.48 -6.22
C ARG A 23 11.01 8.73 -4.88
N LEU A 24 12.11 8.01 -4.61
CA LEU A 24 12.25 7.17 -3.42
C LEU A 24 12.08 7.96 -2.11
N ASP A 25 12.60 9.17 -2.02
CA ASP A 25 12.52 9.97 -0.80
C ASP A 25 11.07 10.36 -0.47
N GLU A 26 10.26 10.68 -1.50
CA GLU A 26 8.82 10.92 -1.33
C GLU A 26 8.12 9.64 -0.87
N LEU A 27 8.44 8.51 -1.49
CA LEU A 27 7.88 7.21 -1.15
C LEU A 27 8.15 6.84 0.32
N VAL A 28 9.41 6.94 0.75
CA VAL A 28 9.82 6.67 2.14
C VAL A 28 9.14 7.66 3.10
N GLY A 29 9.01 8.93 2.71
CA GLY A 29 8.27 9.92 3.48
C GLY A 29 6.82 9.52 3.73
N PHE A 30 6.12 9.02 2.70
CA PHE A 30 4.76 8.53 2.81
C PHE A 30 4.67 7.19 3.55
N TRP A 31 5.66 6.29 3.34
CA TRP A 31 5.74 5.04 4.07
C TRP A 31 5.81 5.26 5.60
N LYS A 32 6.47 6.32 6.07
CA LYS A 32 6.48 6.68 7.50
C LYS A 32 5.07 6.94 8.06
N LEU A 33 4.17 7.50 7.25
CA LEU A 33 2.77 7.69 7.66
C LEU A 33 2.05 6.34 7.81
N LEU A 34 2.30 5.40 6.88
CA LEU A 34 1.81 4.03 7.01
C LEU A 34 2.38 3.35 8.25
N HIS A 35 3.69 3.46 8.49
CA HIS A 35 4.35 2.89 9.65
C HIS A 35 3.71 3.36 10.96
N ARG A 36 3.49 4.67 11.13
CA ARG A 36 2.80 5.22 12.31
C ARG A 36 1.39 4.65 12.47
N HIS A 37 0.65 4.54 11.39
CA HIS A 37 -0.67 3.95 11.41
C HIS A 37 -0.62 2.47 11.80
N GLN A 38 0.23 1.67 11.16
CA GLN A 38 0.40 0.25 11.48
C GLN A 38 0.88 0.03 12.92
N SER A 39 1.83 0.83 13.41
CA SER A 39 2.31 0.76 14.79
C SER A 39 1.17 0.97 15.79
N SER A 40 0.28 1.94 15.53
CA SER A 40 -0.87 2.20 16.40
C SER A 40 -1.87 1.04 16.43
N VAL A 41 -2.03 0.33 15.31
CA VAL A 41 -2.91 -0.84 15.19
C VAL A 41 -2.25 -2.09 15.76
N ALA A 42 -0.94 -2.30 15.50
CA ALA A 42 -0.18 -3.46 15.93
C ALA A 42 0.05 -3.49 17.45
N ALA A 43 0.08 -2.35 18.12
CA ALA A 43 0.27 -2.26 19.57
C ALA A 43 -0.72 -3.11 20.39
N ALA A 44 -1.87 -3.45 19.80
CA ALA A 44 -2.86 -4.33 20.43
C ALA A 44 -2.64 -5.83 20.13
N VAL A 45 -1.61 -6.21 19.36
CA VAL A 45 -1.31 -7.60 19.01
C VAL A 45 -0.18 -8.12 19.90
N PRO A 46 -0.46 -9.06 20.82
CA PRO A 46 0.58 -9.59 21.72
C PRO A 46 1.74 -10.23 20.93
N GLY A 47 2.97 -9.92 21.33
CA GLY A 47 4.17 -10.49 20.73
C GLY A 47 4.56 -9.92 19.37
N LEU A 48 3.94 -8.82 18.96
CA LEU A 48 4.31 -8.08 17.75
C LEU A 48 4.94 -6.74 18.15
N ASP A 49 6.25 -6.74 18.36
CA ASP A 49 7.02 -5.53 18.67
C ASP A 49 7.36 -4.80 17.37
N VAL A 50 7.06 -3.50 17.34
CA VAL A 50 7.29 -2.66 16.16
C VAL A 50 8.63 -1.94 16.30
N LEU A 51 9.48 -2.06 15.27
CA LEU A 51 10.72 -1.30 15.20
C LEU A 51 10.46 0.21 15.19
N SER A 52 11.45 1.00 15.61
CA SER A 52 11.37 2.46 15.51
C SER A 52 11.15 2.90 14.04
N GLU A 53 10.47 4.03 13.86
CA GLU A 53 10.27 4.60 12.51
C GLU A 53 11.60 4.89 11.80
N SER A 54 12.63 5.36 12.55
CA SER A 54 13.96 5.64 12.03
C SER A 54 14.63 4.37 11.49
N ASP A 55 14.66 3.30 12.27
CA ASP A 55 15.33 2.06 11.87
C ASP A 55 14.58 1.39 10.70
N SER A 56 13.26 1.31 10.80
CA SER A 56 12.42 0.76 9.75
C SER A 56 12.53 1.54 8.45
N SER A 57 12.59 2.88 8.50
CA SER A 57 12.70 3.69 7.27
C SER A 57 14.02 3.50 6.53
N VAL A 58 15.12 3.22 7.25
CA VAL A 58 16.41 2.87 6.62
C VAL A 58 16.31 1.52 5.89
N ILE A 59 15.70 0.52 6.52
CA ILE A 59 15.52 -0.81 5.94
C ILE A 59 14.65 -0.71 4.69
N VAL A 60 13.49 -0.07 4.80
CA VAL A 60 12.54 0.09 3.68
C VAL A 60 13.15 0.90 2.55
N GLY A 61 13.89 1.97 2.84
CA GLY A 61 14.54 2.77 1.82
C GLY A 61 15.56 1.99 0.99
N LYS A 62 16.30 1.05 1.62
CA LYS A 62 17.20 0.13 0.89
C LYS A 62 16.41 -0.87 0.04
N MET A 63 15.40 -1.49 0.63
CA MET A 63 14.56 -2.48 -0.03
C MET A 63 13.86 -1.89 -1.26
N TYR A 64 13.22 -0.75 -1.14
CA TYR A 64 12.52 -0.10 -2.26
C TYR A 64 13.49 0.40 -3.33
N ARG A 65 14.68 0.87 -2.97
CA ARG A 65 15.71 1.20 -3.95
C ARG A 65 16.10 0.00 -4.79
N GLU A 66 16.32 -1.15 -4.15
CA GLU A 66 16.65 -2.40 -4.84
C GLU A 66 15.49 -2.84 -5.74
N TRP A 67 14.29 -2.91 -5.21
CA TRP A 67 13.10 -3.32 -5.97
C TRP A 67 12.83 -2.43 -7.17
N LEU A 68 12.74 -1.12 -6.97
CA LEU A 68 12.40 -0.17 -8.03
C LEU A 68 13.54 0.05 -9.05
N SER A 69 14.73 -0.51 -8.81
CA SER A 69 15.79 -0.57 -9.79
C SER A 69 15.70 -1.81 -10.70
N GLY A 70 14.85 -2.77 -10.35
CA GLY A 70 14.61 -4.00 -11.11
C GLY A 70 13.25 -4.02 -11.81
N PRO A 71 12.99 -5.05 -12.62
CA PRO A 71 11.73 -5.18 -13.37
C PRO A 71 10.59 -5.83 -12.55
N ASP A 72 10.90 -6.43 -11.41
CA ASP A 72 9.96 -7.29 -10.67
C ASP A 72 9.22 -6.54 -9.55
N SER A 73 9.07 -5.23 -9.71
CA SER A 73 8.31 -4.40 -8.79
C SER A 73 7.72 -3.17 -9.46
N PHE A 74 6.84 -2.50 -8.74
CA PHE A 74 6.24 -1.25 -9.18
C PHE A 74 5.88 -0.36 -7.99
N ALA A 75 5.78 0.94 -8.26
CA ALA A 75 5.15 1.91 -7.37
C ALA A 75 4.23 2.85 -8.16
N PHE A 76 3.10 3.21 -7.57
CA PHE A 76 2.23 4.26 -8.08
C PHE A 76 1.93 5.27 -6.99
N PHE A 77 1.86 6.52 -7.38
CA PHE A 77 1.45 7.64 -6.56
C PHE A 77 0.09 8.16 -7.01
N ALA A 78 -0.78 8.48 -6.06
CA ALA A 78 -1.95 9.30 -6.30
C ALA A 78 -1.63 10.75 -5.93
N GLU A 79 -1.91 11.67 -6.83
CA GLU A 79 -1.63 13.09 -6.68
C GLU A 79 -2.91 13.91 -6.87
N GLU A 80 -3.11 14.91 -6.00
CA GLU A 80 -4.16 15.92 -6.08
C GLU A 80 -3.46 17.29 -6.22
N ASP A 81 -3.65 17.96 -7.35
CA ASP A 81 -3.00 19.24 -7.66
C ASP A 81 -1.46 19.21 -7.51
N GLY A 82 -0.83 18.12 -7.91
CA GLY A 82 0.63 17.90 -7.80
C GLY A 82 1.11 17.55 -6.39
N ARG A 83 0.22 17.42 -5.42
CA ARG A 83 0.53 16.98 -4.06
C ARG A 83 0.30 15.48 -3.94
N LEU A 84 1.29 14.76 -3.43
CA LEU A 84 1.14 13.34 -3.12
C LEU A 84 0.09 13.12 -2.02
N VAL A 85 -0.88 12.26 -2.29
CA VAL A 85 -2.01 11.98 -1.38
C VAL A 85 -2.20 10.50 -1.07
N GLY A 86 -1.51 9.63 -1.79
CA GLY A 86 -1.53 8.19 -1.54
C GLY A 86 -0.51 7.47 -2.42
N TYR A 87 -0.22 6.23 -2.07
CA TYR A 87 0.69 5.39 -2.84
C TYR A 87 0.37 3.91 -2.70
N VAL A 88 0.87 3.13 -3.64
CA VAL A 88 0.94 1.67 -3.59
C VAL A 88 2.30 1.21 -4.11
N VAL A 89 2.91 0.25 -3.42
CA VAL A 89 4.11 -0.47 -3.86
C VAL A 89 3.78 -1.95 -3.92
N GLY A 90 4.28 -2.62 -4.93
CA GLY A 90 4.13 -4.06 -5.08
C GLY A 90 5.31 -4.69 -5.79
N PHE A 91 5.37 -5.99 -5.72
CA PHE A 91 6.39 -6.83 -6.34
C PHE A 91 5.77 -8.13 -6.86
N TYR A 92 6.56 -8.94 -7.57
CA TYR A 92 6.11 -10.20 -8.12
C TYR A 92 6.87 -11.36 -7.53
N ASP A 93 6.16 -12.45 -7.22
CA ASP A 93 6.72 -13.73 -6.84
C ASP A 93 6.43 -14.80 -7.89
N GLU A 94 7.36 -15.73 -8.00
CA GLU A 94 7.16 -16.98 -8.76
C GLU A 94 6.07 -17.83 -8.08
N PRO A 95 5.43 -18.73 -8.85
CA PRO A 95 4.40 -19.62 -8.32
C PRO A 95 4.89 -20.40 -7.11
N HIS A 96 4.07 -20.47 -6.08
CA HIS A 96 4.36 -21.24 -4.89
C HIS A 96 4.43 -22.75 -5.21
N PHE A 97 5.45 -23.43 -4.70
CA PHE A 97 5.70 -24.86 -5.00
C PHE A 97 4.55 -25.80 -4.58
N MET A 98 3.68 -25.39 -3.68
CA MET A 98 2.57 -26.19 -3.15
C MET A 98 1.20 -25.78 -3.74
N TRP A 99 1.05 -24.55 -4.22
CA TRP A 99 -0.22 -23.98 -4.65
C TRP A 99 -0.17 -23.61 -6.13
N SER A 100 -1.16 -24.02 -6.91
CA SER A 100 -1.26 -23.68 -8.33
C SER A 100 -1.85 -22.26 -8.50
N THR A 101 -1.07 -21.25 -8.12
CA THR A 101 -1.53 -19.85 -8.18
C THR A 101 -1.07 -19.10 -9.43
N GLY A 102 -0.16 -19.67 -10.24
CA GLY A 102 0.53 -18.89 -11.29
C GLY A 102 1.46 -17.83 -10.67
N ARG A 103 1.89 -16.85 -11.47
CA ARG A 103 2.66 -15.70 -10.97
C ARG A 103 1.79 -14.85 -10.03
N VAL A 104 2.32 -14.49 -8.89
CA VAL A 104 1.60 -13.74 -7.86
C VAL A 104 2.12 -12.31 -7.82
N GLY A 105 1.22 -11.33 -7.91
CA GLY A 105 1.53 -9.95 -7.58
C GLY A 105 1.27 -9.68 -6.10
N HIS A 106 2.23 -9.11 -5.41
CA HIS A 106 2.10 -8.74 -4.01
C HIS A 106 1.92 -7.22 -3.85
N ILE A 107 0.95 -6.82 -3.04
CA ILE A 107 0.87 -5.46 -2.50
C ILE A 107 1.66 -5.43 -1.20
N ASP A 108 2.85 -4.82 -1.23
CA ASP A 108 3.71 -4.68 -0.06
C ASP A 108 3.21 -3.57 0.88
N SER A 109 3.00 -2.39 0.32
CA SER A 109 2.53 -1.26 1.09
C SER A 109 1.55 -0.41 0.30
N PHE A 110 0.56 0.11 1.03
CA PHE A 110 -0.54 0.89 0.49
C PHE A 110 -1.03 1.88 1.53
N TYR A 111 -1.11 3.16 1.16
CA TYR A 111 -1.60 4.18 2.06
C TYR A 111 -2.28 5.31 1.31
N VAL A 112 -3.36 5.84 1.89
CA VAL A 112 -4.06 7.04 1.45
C VAL A 112 -4.24 7.95 2.66
N LEU A 113 -3.97 9.24 2.49
CA LEU A 113 -4.16 10.25 3.53
C LEU A 113 -5.57 10.14 4.12
N PRO A 114 -5.71 10.19 5.46
CA PRO A 114 -7.00 9.97 6.14
C PRO A 114 -8.12 10.87 5.61
N GLU A 115 -7.82 12.14 5.34
CA GLU A 115 -8.78 13.15 4.85
C GLU A 115 -9.29 12.90 3.43
N LEU A 116 -8.63 12.00 2.67
CA LEU A 116 -9.01 11.64 1.31
C LEU A 116 -9.57 10.22 1.20
N ARG A 117 -9.68 9.52 2.31
CA ARG A 117 -10.32 8.21 2.34
C ARG A 117 -11.82 8.34 2.02
N GLY A 118 -12.39 7.32 1.40
CA GLY A 118 -13.78 7.33 0.96
C GLY A 118 -14.05 8.13 -0.33
N ARG A 119 -13.03 8.83 -0.90
CA ARG A 119 -13.13 9.60 -2.15
C ARG A 119 -12.70 8.81 -3.40
N GLY A 120 -12.49 7.51 -3.28
CA GLY A 120 -12.11 6.66 -4.40
C GLY A 120 -10.60 6.56 -4.68
N VAL A 121 -9.75 7.35 -4.01
CA VAL A 121 -8.28 7.37 -4.22
C VAL A 121 -7.66 5.99 -4.10
N GLY A 122 -8.04 5.23 -3.06
CA GLY A 122 -7.53 3.89 -2.86
C GLY A 122 -7.88 2.94 -4.00
N ARG A 123 -9.10 3.04 -4.54
CA ARG A 123 -9.52 2.24 -5.68
C ARG A 123 -8.72 2.56 -6.94
N LEU A 124 -8.49 3.85 -7.23
CA LEU A 124 -7.66 4.25 -8.38
C LEU A 124 -6.24 3.68 -8.30
N LEU A 125 -5.62 3.71 -7.13
CA LEU A 125 -4.30 3.10 -6.90
C LEU A 125 -4.32 1.58 -7.11
N MET A 126 -5.34 0.88 -6.57
CA MET A 126 -5.48 -0.57 -6.76
C MET A 126 -5.75 -0.93 -8.22
N GLU A 127 -6.57 -0.18 -8.94
CA GLU A 127 -6.80 -0.39 -10.37
C GLU A 127 -5.51 -0.26 -11.19
N ALA A 128 -4.66 0.74 -10.89
CA ALA A 128 -3.35 0.88 -11.53
C ALA A 128 -2.43 -0.30 -11.20
N ALA A 129 -2.37 -0.73 -9.93
CA ALA A 129 -1.60 -1.90 -9.51
C ALA A 129 -2.08 -3.18 -10.21
N TYR A 130 -3.39 -3.41 -10.27
CA TYR A 130 -3.96 -4.58 -10.97
C TYR A 130 -3.67 -4.57 -12.47
N ALA A 131 -3.70 -3.41 -13.12
CA ALA A 131 -3.35 -3.28 -14.53
C ALA A 131 -1.88 -3.65 -14.77
N GLU A 132 -0.98 -3.14 -13.95
CA GLU A 132 0.45 -3.45 -13.98
C GLU A 132 0.70 -4.96 -13.75
N MET A 133 0.08 -5.53 -12.71
CA MET A 133 0.24 -6.95 -12.39
C MET A 133 -0.26 -7.86 -13.51
N ARG A 134 -1.39 -7.53 -14.16
CA ARG A 134 -1.87 -8.29 -15.32
C ARG A 134 -0.91 -8.22 -16.50
N GLN A 135 -0.32 -7.05 -16.77
CA GLN A 135 0.67 -6.89 -17.84
C GLN A 135 1.93 -7.72 -17.56
N ALA A 136 2.32 -7.85 -16.30
CA ALA A 136 3.43 -8.70 -15.86
C ALA A 136 3.08 -10.20 -15.83
N GLY A 137 1.85 -10.59 -16.20
CA GLY A 137 1.40 -11.98 -16.23
C GLY A 137 0.97 -12.55 -14.88
N ALA A 138 0.78 -11.72 -13.86
CA ALA A 138 0.24 -12.18 -12.59
C ALA A 138 -1.23 -12.59 -12.74
N THR A 139 -1.57 -13.73 -12.16
CA THR A 139 -2.94 -14.29 -12.18
C THR A 139 -3.63 -14.19 -10.82
N THR A 140 -2.86 -13.86 -9.78
CA THR A 140 -3.33 -13.73 -8.40
C THR A 140 -2.68 -12.51 -7.76
N VAL A 141 -3.40 -11.85 -6.87
CA VAL A 141 -2.88 -10.76 -6.05
C VAL A 141 -2.95 -11.16 -4.58
N ALA A 142 -1.85 -10.97 -3.87
CA ALA A 142 -1.75 -11.23 -2.44
C ALA A 142 -1.33 -9.97 -1.67
N LEU A 143 -1.66 -9.92 -0.41
CA LEU A 143 -1.20 -8.90 0.53
C LEU A 143 -1.22 -9.46 1.96
N GLU A 144 -0.47 -8.79 2.83
CA GLU A 144 -0.53 -9.01 4.26
C GLU A 144 -1.05 -7.78 4.99
N MET A 145 -1.77 -7.99 6.07
CA MET A 145 -2.27 -6.91 6.91
C MET A 145 -2.25 -7.30 8.39
N VAL A 146 -2.10 -6.31 9.26
CA VAL A 146 -2.24 -6.54 10.70
C VAL A 146 -3.66 -7.02 11.01
N ALA A 147 -3.79 -8.13 11.74
CA ALA A 147 -5.05 -8.86 11.92
C ALA A 147 -6.20 -8.03 12.49
N ASN A 148 -5.90 -7.03 13.33
CA ASN A 148 -6.89 -6.13 13.93
C ASN A 148 -7.08 -4.80 13.18
N ASN A 149 -6.58 -4.70 11.94
CA ASN A 149 -6.83 -3.54 11.08
C ASN A 149 -8.17 -3.68 10.33
N ASP A 150 -9.27 -3.49 11.03
CA ASP A 150 -10.62 -3.65 10.46
C ASP A 150 -10.92 -2.66 9.33
N VAL A 151 -10.27 -1.50 9.30
CA VAL A 151 -10.46 -0.51 8.23
C VAL A 151 -9.88 -1.05 6.92
N ALA A 152 -8.65 -1.57 6.97
CA ALA A 152 -8.00 -2.19 5.81
C ALA A 152 -8.74 -3.46 5.40
N ARG A 153 -9.11 -4.32 6.35
CA ARG A 153 -9.87 -5.55 6.09
C ARG A 153 -11.14 -5.26 5.27
N ARG A 154 -11.98 -4.34 5.72
CA ARG A 154 -13.21 -3.97 5.00
C ARG A 154 -12.95 -3.37 3.63
N PHE A 155 -11.83 -2.67 3.45
CA PHE A 155 -11.44 -2.16 2.14
C PHE A 155 -11.09 -3.33 1.21
N TYR A 156 -10.19 -4.23 1.62
CA TYR A 156 -9.76 -5.35 0.79
C TYR A 156 -10.87 -6.36 0.50
N GLU A 157 -11.76 -6.62 1.45
CA GLU A 157 -12.94 -7.45 1.21
C GLU A 157 -13.85 -6.87 0.11
N ARG A 158 -14.05 -5.54 0.08
CA ARG A 158 -14.79 -4.88 -1.02
C ARG A 158 -14.06 -4.93 -2.35
N GLU A 159 -12.73 -4.99 -2.34
CA GLU A 159 -11.91 -5.20 -3.54
C GLU A 159 -11.86 -6.69 -3.97
N GLY A 160 -12.55 -7.59 -3.26
CA GLY A 160 -12.68 -9.01 -3.60
C GLY A 160 -11.61 -9.91 -2.98
N PHE A 161 -10.80 -9.41 -2.04
CA PHE A 161 -9.85 -10.26 -1.32
C PHE A 161 -10.56 -11.16 -0.31
N THR A 162 -10.04 -12.37 -0.18
CA THR A 162 -10.45 -13.34 0.84
C THR A 162 -9.22 -13.79 1.64
N THR A 163 -9.41 -14.07 2.93
CA THR A 163 -8.32 -14.61 3.76
C THR A 163 -7.98 -16.03 3.33
N THR A 164 -6.71 -16.27 2.99
CA THR A 164 -6.21 -17.58 2.57
C THR A 164 -5.25 -18.20 3.57
N PHE A 165 -4.41 -17.38 4.21
CA PHE A 165 -3.42 -17.82 5.20
C PHE A 165 -3.57 -17.03 6.48
N VAL A 166 -3.21 -17.67 7.59
CA VAL A 166 -3.14 -17.04 8.92
C VAL A 166 -1.76 -17.29 9.48
N GLN A 167 -1.06 -16.21 9.86
CA GLN A 167 0.20 -16.29 10.58
C GLN A 167 -0.07 -16.15 12.08
N MET A 168 0.52 -17.05 12.89
CA MET A 168 0.40 -17.04 14.34
C MET A 168 1.77 -16.84 14.98
N HIS A 169 1.84 -16.01 16.02
CA HIS A 169 3.06 -15.76 16.77
C HIS A 169 2.91 -16.23 18.22
N ARG A 170 4.01 -16.76 18.78
CA ARG A 170 4.13 -17.07 20.20
C ARG A 170 5.45 -16.49 20.71
N GLN A 171 5.39 -15.66 21.72
CA GLN A 171 6.59 -15.19 22.40
C GLN A 171 7.14 -16.35 23.27
N LEU A 172 8.43 -16.64 23.12
CA LEU A 172 9.13 -17.59 23.98
C LEU A 172 9.69 -16.84 25.18
N ALA A 173 9.45 -17.37 26.39
CA ALA A 173 10.10 -16.83 27.57
C ALA A 173 11.63 -17.06 27.46
N PRO A 174 12.48 -16.12 27.91
CA PRO A 174 13.90 -16.41 28.05
C PRO A 174 14.07 -17.49 29.11
N ASP A 175 15.03 -18.40 28.88
CA ASP A 175 15.44 -19.44 29.84
C ASP A 175 16.05 -18.82 31.11
#